data_98b95be5cd985cb7a13e414c82a0c68c
#
_entry.id   98b95be5cd985cb7a13e414c82a0c68c
#
_cell.length_a   1.000
_cell.length_b   1.000
_cell.length_c   1.000
_cell.angle_alpha   90.00
_cell.angle_beta   90.00
_cell.angle_gamma   90.00
#
_symmetry.space_group_name_H-M   'P 1'
#
loop_
_entity.id
_entity.type
_entity.pdbx_description
1 polymer ?
#
loop_
_entity_poly.entity_id
_entity_poly.type
_entity_poly.pdbx_seq_one_letter_code
_entity_poly.pdbx_strand_id
1 'polypeptide(L)'
;MFTTINKIVGRYLDPGEKISILEIMNKYNMDPDMIVCAYEYVKDKHGSSRPVKYIESILRGWYDSNLFTPQDVKDSFMVRSERYMMYKTIFNELGFYRQPSKPEERIMDSWFDKYNMDIEVILSACSRAKNTSNPSISYINGIIEKWKKSDVKTLDDIKRLDDEFKKKSEEKKQV
;
A
#
# COMPACT_ATOMS: atom_id res chain seq x y z
N MET A 1 30.61 -6.64 4.54
CA MET A 1 29.97 -5.93 3.42
C MET A 1 30.52 -6.34 2.05
N PHE A 2 31.71 -5.90 1.59
CA PHE A 2 32.18 -6.16 0.21
C PHE A 2 32.26 -7.64 -0.17
N THR A 3 32.71 -8.51 0.75
CA THR A 3 32.74 -9.96 0.52
C THR A 3 31.36 -10.52 0.25
N THR A 4 30.35 -10.05 0.97
CA THR A 4 28.94 -10.45 0.80
C THR A 4 28.42 -9.96 -0.55
N ILE A 5 28.66 -8.68 -0.89
CA ILE A 5 28.26 -8.10 -2.17
C ILE A 5 28.89 -8.86 -3.34
N ASN A 6 30.18 -9.20 -3.27
CA ASN A 6 30.86 -10.01 -4.31
C ASN A 6 30.15 -11.36 -4.55
N LYS A 7 29.70 -12.02 -3.47
CA LYS A 7 28.91 -13.27 -3.58
C LYS A 7 27.55 -13.03 -4.24
N ILE A 8 26.88 -11.92 -3.89
CA ILE A 8 25.58 -11.57 -4.45
C ILE A 8 25.69 -11.30 -5.94
N VAL A 9 26.68 -10.48 -6.36
CA VAL A 9 26.86 -10.11 -7.78
C VAL A 9 27.57 -11.18 -8.61
N GLY A 10 28.20 -12.17 -7.96
CA GLY A 10 28.94 -13.27 -8.63
C GLY A 10 30.28 -12.86 -9.21
N ARG A 11 30.85 -11.71 -8.81
CA ARG A 11 32.16 -11.21 -9.23
C ARG A 11 32.76 -10.32 -8.16
N TYR A 12 34.04 -10.02 -8.29
CA TYR A 12 34.67 -8.98 -7.48
C TYR A 12 34.24 -7.59 -7.96
N LEU A 13 33.95 -6.71 -7.00
CA LEU A 13 33.73 -5.28 -7.27
C LEU A 13 35.11 -4.65 -7.61
N ASP A 14 35.11 -3.79 -8.63
CA ASP A 14 36.28 -2.99 -8.93
C ASP A 14 36.55 -1.88 -7.88
N PRO A 15 37.73 -1.26 -7.86
CA PRO A 15 38.04 -0.19 -6.88
C PRO A 15 37.10 1.00 -6.98
N GLY A 16 36.66 1.40 -8.19
CA GLY A 16 35.73 2.52 -8.40
C GLY A 16 34.35 2.24 -7.83
N GLU A 17 33.84 1.01 -8.03
CA GLU A 17 32.58 0.57 -7.44
C GLU A 17 32.62 0.61 -5.91
N LYS A 18 33.73 0.16 -5.30
CA LYS A 18 33.91 0.19 -3.83
C LYS A 18 33.92 1.62 -3.30
N ILE A 19 34.64 2.54 -3.99
CA ILE A 19 34.65 3.95 -3.62
C ILE A 19 33.24 4.54 -3.71
N SER A 20 32.54 4.33 -4.83
CA SER A 20 31.16 4.82 -4.98
C SER A 20 30.21 4.30 -3.91
N ILE A 21 30.34 3.03 -3.49
CA ILE A 21 29.56 2.46 -2.39
C ILE A 21 29.85 3.19 -1.07
N LEU A 22 31.12 3.47 -0.76
CA LEU A 22 31.50 4.19 0.46
C LEU A 22 30.98 5.64 0.43
N GLU A 23 31.02 6.31 -0.73
CA GLU A 23 30.45 7.64 -0.91
C GLU A 23 28.94 7.65 -0.67
N ILE A 24 28.20 6.66 -1.18
CA ILE A 24 26.77 6.48 -0.95
C ILE A 24 26.47 6.29 0.55
N MET A 25 27.24 5.42 1.23
CA MET A 25 27.11 5.20 2.68
C MET A 25 27.25 6.50 3.46
N ASN A 26 28.32 7.28 3.16
CA ASN A 26 28.56 8.56 3.81
C ASN A 26 27.47 9.59 3.49
N LYS A 27 27.05 9.69 2.21
CA LYS A 27 26.06 10.66 1.75
C LYS A 27 24.69 10.50 2.43
N TYR A 28 24.24 9.26 2.62
CA TYR A 28 22.94 8.94 3.21
C TYR A 28 23.03 8.46 4.67
N ASN A 29 24.24 8.47 5.26
CA ASN A 29 24.50 7.94 6.60
C ASN A 29 23.91 6.54 6.81
N MET A 30 24.18 5.65 5.87
CA MET A 30 23.63 4.28 5.87
C MET A 30 24.64 3.26 6.37
N ASP A 31 24.14 2.30 7.14
CA ASP A 31 24.92 1.16 7.59
C ASP A 31 25.28 0.20 6.45
N PRO A 32 26.42 -0.54 6.57
CA PRO A 32 26.81 -1.56 5.61
C PRO A 32 25.74 -2.58 5.26
N ASP A 33 24.85 -2.91 6.23
CA ASP A 33 23.78 -3.89 6.05
C ASP A 33 22.67 -3.38 5.12
N MET A 34 22.44 -2.07 5.07
CA MET A 34 21.52 -1.47 4.11
C MET A 34 22.02 -1.59 2.67
N ILE A 35 23.34 -1.46 2.49
CA ILE A 35 23.94 -1.64 1.16
C ILE A 35 23.78 -3.10 0.71
N VAL A 36 24.08 -4.05 1.58
CA VAL A 36 23.90 -5.49 1.29
C VAL A 36 22.43 -5.78 0.95
N CYS A 37 21.49 -5.27 1.76
CA CYS A 37 20.06 -5.42 1.54
C CYS A 37 19.63 -4.89 0.17
N ALA A 38 20.17 -3.77 -0.28
CA ALA A 38 19.85 -3.21 -1.60
C ALA A 38 20.34 -4.10 -2.75
N TYR A 39 21.53 -4.69 -2.61
CA TYR A 39 22.05 -5.65 -3.60
C TYR A 39 21.23 -6.94 -3.64
N GLU A 40 20.84 -7.49 -2.47
CA GLU A 40 19.94 -8.65 -2.39
C GLU A 40 18.59 -8.37 -3.05
N TYR A 41 17.95 -7.26 -2.68
CA TYR A 41 16.68 -6.83 -3.28
C TYR A 41 16.74 -6.73 -4.81
N VAL A 42 17.81 -6.14 -5.34
CA VAL A 42 17.96 -5.97 -6.78
C VAL A 42 18.19 -7.32 -7.46
N LYS A 43 18.97 -8.22 -6.86
CA LYS A 43 19.18 -9.58 -7.38
C LYS A 43 17.89 -10.38 -7.41
N ASP A 44 17.13 -10.36 -6.32
CA ASP A 44 15.84 -11.07 -6.23
C ASP A 44 14.83 -10.56 -7.26
N LYS A 45 14.78 -9.26 -7.44
CA LYS A 45 13.83 -8.62 -8.35
C LYS A 45 14.19 -8.79 -9.83
N HIS A 46 15.47 -8.80 -10.17
CA HIS A 46 15.94 -8.76 -11.57
C HIS A 46 16.72 -10.01 -11.99
N GLY A 47 16.98 -10.92 -11.07
CA GLY A 47 17.79 -12.13 -11.35
C GLY A 47 19.29 -11.87 -11.64
N SER A 48 19.71 -10.61 -11.72
CA SER A 48 21.07 -10.20 -12.06
C SER A 48 21.48 -8.93 -11.31
N SER A 49 22.79 -8.72 -11.18
CA SER A 49 23.32 -7.49 -10.61
C SER A 49 23.07 -6.29 -11.51
N ARG A 50 22.99 -5.11 -10.92
CA ARG A 50 22.85 -3.82 -11.61
C ARG A 50 24.01 -2.91 -11.25
N PRO A 51 24.32 -1.87 -12.06
CA PRO A 51 25.37 -0.89 -11.76
C PRO A 51 25.15 -0.22 -10.41
N VAL A 52 26.22 0.22 -9.75
CA VAL A 52 26.18 0.90 -8.43
C VAL A 52 25.22 2.09 -8.43
N LYS A 53 25.15 2.84 -9.54
CA LYS A 53 24.21 3.96 -9.68
C LYS A 53 22.73 3.55 -9.57
N TYR A 54 22.39 2.33 -9.99
CA TYR A 54 21.03 1.78 -9.80
C TYR A 54 20.80 1.44 -8.33
N ILE A 55 21.78 0.85 -7.66
CA ILE A 55 21.73 0.58 -6.21
C ILE A 55 21.55 1.89 -5.42
N GLU A 56 22.29 2.96 -5.80
CA GLU A 56 22.11 4.28 -5.21
C GLU A 56 20.67 4.80 -5.35
N SER A 57 20.03 4.59 -6.49
CA SER A 57 18.64 5.04 -6.69
C SER A 57 17.65 4.32 -5.75
N ILE A 58 17.89 3.04 -5.46
CA ILE A 58 17.08 2.27 -4.49
C ILE A 58 17.31 2.79 -3.08
N LEU A 59 18.57 2.93 -2.68
CA LEU A 59 18.93 3.44 -1.34
C LEU A 59 18.40 4.85 -1.09
N ARG A 60 18.45 5.73 -2.10
CA ARG A 60 17.85 7.06 -2.02
C ARG A 60 16.34 6.97 -1.79
N GLY A 61 15.64 6.09 -2.54
CA GLY A 61 14.19 5.89 -2.36
C GLY A 61 13.84 5.37 -0.96
N TRP A 62 14.68 4.53 -0.38
CA TRP A 62 14.52 4.08 1.01
C TRP A 62 14.79 5.20 2.00
N TYR A 63 15.85 5.98 1.80
CA TYR A 63 16.17 7.15 2.61
C TYR A 63 15.02 8.17 2.60
N ASP A 64 14.51 8.53 1.43
CA ASP A 64 13.39 9.46 1.26
C ASP A 64 12.09 8.93 1.92
N SER A 65 11.99 7.60 2.10
CA SER A 65 10.87 6.92 2.77
C SER A 65 11.12 6.66 4.26
N ASN A 66 12.22 7.18 4.84
CA ASN A 66 12.65 6.95 6.23
C ASN A 66 12.86 5.47 6.59
N LEU A 67 13.36 4.67 5.64
CA LEU A 67 13.73 3.28 5.86
C LEU A 67 15.24 3.20 6.09
N PHE A 68 15.66 3.04 7.33
CA PHE A 68 17.07 3.14 7.71
C PHE A 68 17.69 1.79 8.09
N THR A 69 16.87 0.76 8.28
CA THR A 69 17.32 -0.60 8.60
C THR A 69 16.78 -1.62 7.60
N PRO A 70 17.45 -2.78 7.41
CA PRO A 70 16.91 -3.87 6.60
C PRO A 70 15.53 -4.35 7.09
N GLN A 71 15.24 -4.22 8.39
CA GLN A 71 13.95 -4.58 8.95
C GLN A 71 12.86 -3.60 8.50
N ASP A 72 13.12 -2.28 8.53
CA ASP A 72 12.18 -1.26 8.02
C ASP A 72 11.81 -1.53 6.57
N VAL A 73 12.80 -1.94 5.75
CA VAL A 73 12.57 -2.29 4.34
C VAL A 73 11.63 -3.49 4.22
N LYS A 74 11.86 -4.56 4.98
CA LYS A 74 11.01 -5.75 4.99
C LYS A 74 9.59 -5.42 5.42
N ASP A 75 9.45 -4.67 6.51
CA ASP A 75 8.14 -4.27 7.04
C ASP A 75 7.37 -3.40 6.04
N SER A 76 8.06 -2.48 5.37
CA SER A 76 7.48 -1.67 4.29
C SER A 76 6.93 -2.53 3.13
N PHE A 77 7.63 -3.60 2.76
CA PHE A 77 7.15 -4.52 1.72
C PHE A 77 5.95 -5.36 2.19
N MET A 78 5.93 -5.79 3.45
CA MET A 78 4.77 -6.49 4.03
C MET A 78 3.54 -5.60 4.02
N VAL A 79 3.63 -4.39 4.54
CA VAL A 79 2.53 -3.41 4.56
C VAL A 79 2.01 -3.13 3.14
N ARG A 80 2.90 -2.96 2.16
CA ARG A 80 2.49 -2.78 0.75
C ARG A 80 1.79 -4.01 0.19
N SER A 81 2.26 -5.21 0.53
CA SER A 81 1.64 -6.46 0.08
C SER A 81 0.24 -6.62 0.67
N GLU A 82 0.07 -6.38 1.96
CA GLU A 82 -1.24 -6.41 2.64
C GLU A 82 -2.20 -5.39 2.05
N ARG A 83 -1.75 -4.16 1.85
CA ARG A 83 -2.55 -3.09 1.24
C ARG A 83 -2.99 -3.46 -0.18
N TYR A 84 -2.09 -4.01 -0.96
CA TYR A 84 -2.41 -4.50 -2.31
C TYR A 84 -3.44 -5.62 -2.30
N MET A 85 -3.37 -6.54 -1.34
CA MET A 85 -4.38 -7.59 -1.17
C MET A 85 -5.74 -7.01 -0.79
N MET A 86 -5.79 -5.97 0.04
CA MET A 86 -7.04 -5.26 0.35
C MET A 86 -7.66 -4.62 -0.90
N TYR A 87 -6.86 -3.95 -1.74
CA TYR A 87 -7.37 -3.41 -3.02
C TYR A 87 -7.91 -4.50 -3.93
N LYS A 88 -7.21 -5.61 -4.04
CA LYS A 88 -7.65 -6.76 -4.83
C LYS A 88 -8.98 -7.31 -4.33
N THR A 89 -9.16 -7.39 -3.02
CA THR A 89 -10.42 -7.84 -2.41
C THR A 89 -11.56 -6.89 -2.75
N ILE A 90 -11.35 -5.57 -2.63
CA ILE A 90 -12.33 -4.55 -2.99
C ILE A 90 -12.72 -4.65 -4.48
N PHE A 91 -11.73 -4.78 -5.36
CA PHE A 91 -11.94 -4.86 -6.81
C PHE A 91 -12.67 -6.15 -7.20
N ASN A 92 -12.33 -7.28 -6.60
CA ASN A 92 -13.03 -8.55 -6.80
C ASN A 92 -14.50 -8.43 -6.34
N GLU A 93 -14.76 -7.79 -5.21
CA GLU A 93 -16.12 -7.57 -4.70
C GLU A 93 -16.96 -6.74 -5.68
N LEU A 94 -16.35 -5.80 -6.40
CA LEU A 94 -17.00 -4.98 -7.43
C LEU A 94 -17.08 -5.65 -8.81
N GLY A 95 -16.44 -6.81 -8.98
CA GLY A 95 -16.33 -7.47 -10.28
C GLY A 95 -15.37 -6.79 -11.25
N PHE A 96 -14.39 -6.04 -10.73
CA PHE A 96 -13.38 -5.37 -11.57
C PHE A 96 -12.19 -6.30 -11.83
N TYR A 97 -11.95 -6.64 -13.10
CA TYR A 97 -10.85 -7.50 -13.53
C TYR A 97 -9.60 -6.71 -13.96
N ARG A 98 -9.36 -5.56 -13.34
CA ARG A 98 -8.21 -4.68 -13.60
C ARG A 98 -7.52 -4.25 -12.33
N GLN A 99 -6.33 -3.69 -12.47
CA GLN A 99 -5.63 -3.05 -11.36
C GLN A 99 -6.23 -1.66 -11.07
N PRO A 100 -6.19 -1.22 -9.79
CA PRO A 100 -6.57 0.14 -9.45
C PRO A 100 -5.62 1.15 -10.11
N SER A 101 -6.17 2.26 -10.53
CA SER A 101 -5.39 3.43 -10.94
C SER A 101 -4.85 4.15 -9.71
N LYS A 102 -3.82 4.98 -9.88
CA LYS A 102 -3.25 5.77 -8.77
C LYS A 102 -4.25 6.68 -8.05
N PRO A 103 -5.19 7.36 -8.72
CA PRO A 103 -6.27 8.07 -8.05
C PRO A 103 -7.17 7.16 -7.20
N GLU A 104 -7.51 5.97 -7.70
CA GLU A 104 -8.34 5.00 -6.95
C GLU A 104 -7.60 4.45 -5.72
N GLU A 105 -6.30 4.15 -5.84
CA GLU A 105 -5.46 3.76 -4.70
C GLU A 105 -5.51 4.83 -3.61
N ARG A 106 -5.33 6.12 -3.95
CA ARG A 106 -5.37 7.23 -2.99
C ARG A 106 -6.71 7.35 -2.27
N ILE A 107 -7.81 7.12 -2.98
CA ILE A 107 -9.15 7.12 -2.38
C ILE A 107 -9.27 5.97 -1.39
N MET A 108 -8.91 4.74 -1.80
CA MET A 108 -8.96 3.56 -0.94
C MET A 108 -8.03 3.69 0.26
N ASP A 109 -6.83 4.27 0.10
CA ASP A 109 -5.92 4.56 1.22
C ASP A 109 -6.58 5.45 2.27
N SER A 110 -7.34 6.45 1.84
CA SER A 110 -8.04 7.34 2.78
C SER A 110 -9.07 6.61 3.65
N TRP A 111 -9.67 5.53 3.16
CA TRP A 111 -10.63 4.74 3.93
C TRP A 111 -9.96 4.02 5.10
N PHE A 112 -8.76 3.51 4.88
CA PHE A 112 -7.97 2.83 5.91
C PHE A 112 -7.24 3.82 6.82
N ASP A 113 -6.48 4.74 6.23
CA ASP A 113 -5.51 5.56 6.97
C ASP A 113 -6.14 6.81 7.62
N LYS A 114 -7.12 7.42 6.93
CA LYS A 114 -7.77 8.64 7.41
C LYS A 114 -9.08 8.35 8.16
N TYR A 115 -9.87 7.39 7.66
CA TYR A 115 -11.17 7.09 8.25
C TYR A 115 -11.11 5.90 9.19
N ASN A 116 -10.00 5.16 9.21
CA ASN A 116 -9.75 3.98 10.05
C ASN A 116 -10.89 2.97 9.97
N MET A 117 -11.31 2.66 8.73
CA MET A 117 -12.39 1.70 8.48
C MET A 117 -11.86 0.31 8.26
N ASP A 118 -12.54 -0.67 8.83
CA ASP A 118 -12.25 -2.08 8.60
C ASP A 118 -12.67 -2.51 7.19
N ILE A 119 -11.95 -3.48 6.64
CA ILE A 119 -12.22 -4.02 5.29
C ILE A 119 -13.66 -4.52 5.14
N GLU A 120 -14.25 -5.12 6.19
CA GLU A 120 -15.62 -5.62 6.16
C GLU A 120 -16.64 -4.51 5.97
N VAL A 121 -16.44 -3.36 6.59
CA VAL A 121 -17.28 -2.16 6.42
C VAL A 121 -17.18 -1.65 4.99
N ILE A 122 -15.95 -1.59 4.46
CA ILE A 122 -15.71 -1.18 3.06
C ILE A 122 -16.40 -2.14 2.09
N LEU A 123 -16.28 -3.45 2.29
CA LEU A 123 -16.94 -4.45 1.45
C LEU A 123 -18.47 -4.34 1.51
N SER A 124 -19.04 -3.97 2.65
CA SER A 124 -20.47 -3.68 2.75
C SER A 124 -20.89 -2.48 1.89
N ALA A 125 -20.05 -1.43 1.80
CA ALA A 125 -20.29 -0.33 0.87
C ALA A 125 -20.19 -0.77 -0.60
N CYS A 126 -19.25 -1.64 -0.93
CA CYS A 126 -19.10 -2.22 -2.26
C CYS A 126 -20.33 -3.05 -2.66
N SER A 127 -20.85 -3.87 -1.75
CA SER A 127 -22.05 -4.68 -1.98
C SER A 127 -23.30 -3.81 -2.29
N ARG A 128 -23.41 -2.63 -1.66
CA ARG A 128 -24.47 -1.66 -1.99
C ARG A 128 -24.30 -1.06 -3.39
N ALA A 129 -23.06 -0.83 -3.80
CA ALA A 129 -22.75 -0.29 -5.11
C ALA A 129 -23.03 -1.28 -6.26
N LYS A 130 -23.00 -2.59 -6.02
CA LYS A 130 -23.33 -3.62 -7.04
C LYS A 130 -24.73 -3.47 -7.63
N ASN A 131 -25.67 -2.93 -6.87
CA ASN A 131 -27.04 -2.72 -7.30
C ASN A 131 -27.21 -1.45 -8.16
N THR A 132 -26.12 -0.72 -8.43
CA THR A 132 -26.13 0.45 -9.30
C THR A 132 -25.70 0.09 -10.70
N SER A 133 -26.17 0.83 -11.70
CA SER A 133 -25.83 0.60 -13.11
C SER A 133 -24.35 0.87 -13.45
N ASN A 134 -23.63 1.59 -12.59
CA ASN A 134 -22.22 1.91 -12.81
C ASN A 134 -21.45 2.03 -11.48
N PRO A 135 -21.06 0.91 -10.85
CA PRO A 135 -20.26 0.93 -9.64
C PRO A 135 -18.89 1.55 -9.91
N SER A 136 -18.45 2.45 -9.05
CA SER A 136 -17.12 3.09 -9.14
C SER A 136 -16.54 3.35 -7.75
N ILE A 137 -15.21 3.44 -7.66
CA ILE A 137 -14.52 3.78 -6.40
C ILE A 137 -15.00 5.14 -5.86
N SER A 138 -15.24 6.12 -6.73
CA SER A 138 -15.79 7.43 -6.34
C SER A 138 -17.21 7.33 -5.76
N TYR A 139 -18.05 6.45 -6.31
CA TYR A 139 -19.39 6.23 -5.77
C TYR A 139 -19.33 5.61 -4.37
N ILE A 140 -18.48 4.60 -4.19
CA ILE A 140 -18.26 3.95 -2.88
C ILE A 140 -17.72 4.96 -1.88
N ASN A 141 -16.78 5.83 -2.30
CA ASN A 141 -16.28 6.90 -1.46
C ASN A 141 -17.40 7.78 -0.90
N GLY A 142 -18.39 8.11 -1.73
CA GLY A 142 -19.56 8.87 -1.30
C GLY A 142 -20.39 8.14 -0.23
N ILE A 143 -20.50 6.82 -0.28
CA ILE A 143 -21.16 6.01 0.76
C ILE A 143 -20.33 6.05 2.05
N ILE A 144 -19.03 5.79 1.94
CA ILE A 144 -18.10 5.75 3.08
C ILE A 144 -18.02 7.11 3.79
N GLU A 145 -18.00 8.22 3.04
CA GLU A 145 -18.02 9.56 3.62
C GLU A 145 -19.31 9.85 4.41
N LYS A 146 -20.45 9.37 3.91
CA LYS A 146 -21.73 9.48 4.65
C LYS A 146 -21.68 8.66 5.95
N TRP A 147 -21.17 7.44 5.87
CA TRP A 147 -21.01 6.58 7.04
C TRP A 147 -20.04 7.18 8.06
N LYS A 148 -18.95 7.78 7.59
CA LYS A 148 -18.02 8.50 8.46
C LYS A 148 -18.68 9.66 9.20
N LYS A 149 -19.54 10.42 8.52
CA LYS A 149 -20.32 11.51 9.14
C LYS A 149 -21.32 11.01 10.20
N SER A 150 -21.80 9.77 10.03
CA SER A 150 -22.72 9.11 10.98
C SER A 150 -21.99 8.25 12.00
N ASP A 151 -20.67 8.38 12.13
CA ASP A 151 -19.77 7.62 13.04
C ASP A 151 -19.92 6.09 12.94
N VAL A 152 -20.20 5.59 11.74
CA VAL A 152 -20.26 4.16 11.45
C VAL A 152 -18.85 3.59 11.43
N LYS A 153 -18.60 2.58 12.27
CA LYS A 153 -17.30 1.88 12.39
C LYS A 153 -17.41 0.38 12.22
N THR A 154 -18.59 -0.18 12.46
CA THR A 154 -18.83 -1.63 12.46
C THR A 154 -20.01 -1.99 11.56
N LEU A 155 -20.14 -3.29 11.23
CA LEU A 155 -21.30 -3.82 10.51
C LEU A 155 -22.62 -3.62 11.30
N ASP A 156 -22.55 -3.64 12.63
CA ASP A 156 -23.74 -3.41 13.47
C ASP A 156 -24.19 -1.94 13.45
N ASP A 157 -23.25 -1.00 13.32
CA ASP A 157 -23.59 0.40 13.10
C ASP A 157 -24.32 0.61 11.77
N ILE A 158 -23.91 -0.13 10.72
CA ILE A 158 -24.58 -0.12 9.43
C ILE A 158 -26.03 -0.61 9.56
N LYS A 159 -26.24 -1.73 10.28
CA LYS A 159 -27.59 -2.27 10.50
C LYS A 159 -28.48 -1.28 11.24
N ARG A 160 -27.95 -0.66 12.32
CA ARG A 160 -28.70 0.39 13.07
C ARG A 160 -29.09 1.54 12.18
N LEU A 161 -28.18 2.04 11.36
CA LEU A 161 -28.46 3.13 10.41
C LEU A 161 -29.56 2.75 9.41
N ASP A 162 -29.54 1.53 8.89
CA ASP A 162 -30.54 1.03 7.96
C ASP A 162 -31.94 0.91 8.60
N ASP A 163 -31.99 0.45 9.85
CA ASP A 163 -33.26 0.32 10.59
C ASP A 163 -33.85 1.70 10.92
N GLU A 164 -33.01 2.68 11.27
CA GLU A 164 -33.45 4.06 11.46
C GLU A 164 -34.00 4.67 10.16
N PHE A 165 -33.36 4.41 9.04
CA PHE A 165 -33.81 4.87 7.73
C PHE A 165 -35.18 4.25 7.34
N LYS A 166 -35.37 2.96 7.61
CA LYS A 166 -36.64 2.26 7.37
C LYS A 166 -37.77 2.87 8.19
N LYS A 167 -37.56 3.05 9.51
CA LYS A 167 -38.56 3.68 10.42
C LYS A 167 -38.97 5.07 9.94
N LYS A 168 -37.99 5.93 9.64
CA LYS A 168 -38.27 7.30 9.12
C LYS A 168 -39.00 7.30 7.76
N SER A 169 -38.76 6.28 6.93
CA SER A 169 -39.42 6.14 5.62
C SER A 169 -40.87 5.65 5.77
N GLU A 170 -41.17 4.82 6.76
CA GLU A 170 -42.50 4.31 7.07
C GLU A 170 -43.37 5.41 7.70
N GLU A 171 -42.79 6.19 8.62
CA GLU A 171 -43.47 7.34 9.22
C GLU A 171 -43.91 8.40 8.18
N LYS A 172 -43.07 8.63 7.16
CA LYS A 172 -43.39 9.58 6.05
C LYS A 172 -44.42 9.06 5.08
N LYS A 173 -44.72 7.78 5.05
CA LYS A 173 -45.77 7.20 4.19
C LYS A 173 -47.14 7.16 4.85
N GLN A 174 -47.22 7.40 6.18
CA GLN A 174 -48.45 7.40 6.95
C GLN A 174 -49.08 8.79 7.14
N VAL A 175 -48.43 9.84 6.60
CA VAL A 175 -48.91 11.21 6.55
C VAL A 175 -49.31 11.56 5.11
#